data_772aaf3d1e0dae6f55c68d4d05c687fb
#
_entry.id   772aaf3d1e0dae6f55c68d4d05c687fb
#
_cell.length_a   1.000
_cell.length_b   1.000
_cell.length_c   1.000
_cell.angle_alpha   90.00
_cell.angle_beta   90.00
_cell.angle_gamma   90.00
#
_symmetry.space_group_name_H-M   'P 1'
#
loop_
_entity.id
_entity.type
_entity.pdbx_description
1 polymer ?
#
loop_
_entity_poly.entity_id
_entity_poly.type
_entity_poly.pdbx_seq_one_letter_code
_entity_poly.pdbx_strand_id
1 'polypeptide(L)'
;MEILKVQNLCKTYGTGEAKVDALKNVSFSLEKGEFVAVVGESGSGKSTLLNCIGALDVPTSGTVTMDGNNLFSMKEEERTIFRRRNIGFIFQSFQLVSELTVEQNIAFPLLLDYRKPKASDVEEILELLGLTAVSYTHLRAHETSAH
;
A
#
# COMPACT_ATOMS: atom_id res chain seq x y z
N MET A 1 9.18 -12.45 16.29
CA MET A 1 8.27 -11.40 16.80
C MET A 1 7.21 -11.15 15.74
N GLU A 2 5.94 -11.44 16.06
CA GLU A 2 4.81 -11.28 15.14
C GLU A 2 4.63 -9.81 14.75
N ILE A 3 4.68 -9.49 13.46
CA ILE A 3 4.51 -8.13 12.93
C ILE A 3 3.11 -7.90 12.36
N LEU A 4 2.50 -8.95 11.82
CA LEU A 4 1.15 -8.92 11.24
C LEU A 4 0.36 -10.12 11.73
N LYS A 5 -0.86 -9.90 12.19
CA LYS A 5 -1.83 -10.92 12.53
C LYS A 5 -3.17 -10.63 11.90
N VAL A 6 -3.66 -11.56 11.12
CA VAL A 6 -4.97 -11.52 10.47
C VAL A 6 -5.84 -12.60 11.06
N GLN A 7 -7.05 -12.26 11.51
CA GLN A 7 -7.96 -13.22 12.14
C GLN A 7 -9.37 -13.09 11.56
N ASN A 8 -9.87 -14.21 11.03
CA ASN A 8 -11.23 -14.38 10.51
C ASN A 8 -11.64 -13.26 9.52
N LEU A 9 -10.69 -12.81 8.70
CA LEU A 9 -10.88 -11.69 7.78
C LEU A 9 -11.86 -12.08 6.68
N CYS A 10 -12.93 -11.32 6.56
CA CYS A 10 -13.93 -11.45 5.49
C CYS A 10 -14.07 -10.12 4.76
N LYS A 11 -14.25 -10.20 3.45
CA LYS A 11 -14.60 -9.03 2.63
C LYS A 11 -15.65 -9.41 1.61
N THR A 12 -16.74 -8.68 1.63
CA THR A 12 -17.84 -8.80 0.68
C THR A 12 -18.06 -7.48 -0.01
N TYR A 13 -18.20 -7.50 -1.32
CA TYR A 13 -18.59 -6.35 -2.15
C TYR A 13 -20.02 -6.53 -2.65
N GLY A 14 -20.70 -5.42 -2.89
CA GLY A 14 -22.06 -5.39 -3.40
C GLY A 14 -23.13 -5.81 -2.38
N THR A 15 -24.37 -5.80 -2.82
CA THR A 15 -25.55 -6.17 -2.04
C THR A 15 -26.51 -7.02 -2.88
N GLY A 16 -27.37 -7.80 -2.24
CA GLY A 16 -28.35 -8.64 -2.92
C GLY A 16 -27.72 -9.66 -3.87
N GLU A 17 -28.25 -9.76 -5.10
CA GLU A 17 -27.76 -10.73 -6.11
C GLU A 17 -26.36 -10.41 -6.66
N ALA A 18 -25.90 -9.15 -6.55
CA ALA A 18 -24.57 -8.73 -6.97
C ALA A 18 -23.49 -8.89 -5.86
N LYS A 19 -23.81 -9.64 -4.82
CA LYS A 19 -22.91 -9.90 -3.69
C LYS A 19 -21.74 -10.80 -4.11
N VAL A 20 -20.51 -10.35 -3.86
CA VAL A 20 -19.27 -11.11 -4.11
C VAL A 20 -18.48 -11.21 -2.82
N ASP A 21 -18.30 -12.42 -2.31
CA ASP A 21 -17.46 -12.70 -1.15
C ASP A 21 -16.00 -12.87 -1.60
N ALA A 22 -15.25 -11.78 -1.58
CA ALA A 22 -13.86 -11.74 -2.05
C ALA A 22 -12.88 -12.38 -1.06
N LEU A 23 -13.15 -12.27 0.25
CA LEU A 23 -12.39 -12.96 1.30
C LEU A 23 -13.35 -13.71 2.22
N LYS A 24 -13.00 -14.95 2.56
CA LYS A 24 -13.80 -15.84 3.39
C LYS A 24 -12.96 -16.39 4.54
N ASN A 25 -13.12 -15.80 5.71
CA ASN A 25 -12.53 -16.30 6.97
C ASN A 25 -11.01 -16.55 6.89
N VAL A 26 -10.26 -15.59 6.34
CA VAL A 26 -8.81 -15.71 6.18
C VAL A 26 -8.11 -15.40 7.49
N SER A 27 -7.22 -16.32 7.93
CA SER A 27 -6.42 -16.14 9.14
C SER A 27 -4.98 -16.59 8.91
N PHE A 28 -4.02 -15.76 9.28
CA PHE A 28 -2.59 -16.05 9.26
C PHE A 28 -1.82 -15.03 10.09
N SER A 29 -0.55 -15.30 10.35
CA SER A 29 0.36 -14.32 10.96
C SER A 29 1.70 -14.33 10.25
N LEU A 30 2.43 -13.22 10.34
CA LEU A 30 3.77 -13.04 9.80
C LEU A 30 4.70 -12.53 10.89
N GLU A 31 5.90 -13.07 10.89
CA GLU A 31 7.01 -12.62 11.73
C GLU A 31 7.79 -11.48 11.08
N LYS A 32 8.46 -10.68 11.89
CA LYS A 32 9.36 -9.64 11.38
C LYS A 32 10.48 -10.23 10.55
N GLY A 33 10.68 -9.72 9.33
CA GLY A 33 11.72 -10.16 8.40
C GLY A 33 11.28 -11.29 7.47
N GLU A 34 10.07 -11.80 7.58
CA GLU A 34 9.55 -12.78 6.62
C GLU A 34 9.24 -12.16 5.26
N PHE A 35 9.51 -12.93 4.22
CA PHE A 35 9.08 -12.67 2.85
C PHE A 35 7.97 -13.68 2.49
N VAL A 36 6.80 -13.17 2.14
CA VAL A 36 5.62 -14.01 1.86
C VAL A 36 5.05 -13.68 0.49
N ALA A 37 4.75 -14.73 -0.29
CA ALA A 37 4.08 -14.60 -1.57
C ALA A 37 2.61 -15.06 -1.46
N VAL A 38 1.68 -14.21 -1.89
CA VAL A 38 0.26 -14.55 -2.02
C VAL A 38 0.01 -15.00 -3.46
N VAL A 39 -0.25 -16.29 -3.65
CA VAL A 39 -0.45 -16.91 -4.97
C VAL A 39 -1.88 -17.41 -5.14
N GLY A 40 -2.35 -17.53 -6.38
CA GLY A 40 -3.68 -17.99 -6.72
C GLY A 40 -4.14 -17.48 -8.08
N GLU A 41 -5.26 -18.00 -8.57
CA GLU A 41 -5.86 -17.61 -9.85
C GLU A 41 -6.30 -16.15 -9.88
N SER A 42 -6.55 -15.61 -11.09
CA SER A 42 -7.14 -14.27 -11.25
C SER A 42 -8.52 -14.25 -10.56
N GLY A 43 -8.82 -13.17 -9.84
CA GLY A 43 -10.08 -13.04 -9.10
C GLY A 43 -10.15 -13.78 -7.76
N SER A 44 -9.08 -14.48 -7.31
CA SER A 44 -9.09 -15.22 -6.05
C SER A 44 -8.99 -14.37 -4.77
N GLY A 45 -9.06 -13.04 -4.89
CA GLY A 45 -9.07 -12.12 -3.73
C GLY A 45 -7.70 -11.63 -3.27
N LYS A 46 -6.59 -11.92 -3.98
CA LYS A 46 -5.22 -11.51 -3.58
C LYS A 46 -5.10 -10.00 -3.37
N SER A 47 -5.52 -9.20 -4.33
CA SER A 47 -5.49 -7.72 -4.23
C SER A 47 -6.39 -7.22 -3.11
N THR A 48 -7.55 -7.84 -2.93
CA THR A 48 -8.46 -7.52 -1.82
C THR A 48 -7.79 -7.79 -0.46
N LEU A 49 -7.10 -8.93 -0.34
CA LEU A 49 -6.35 -9.27 0.87
C LEU A 49 -5.27 -8.22 1.15
N LEU A 50 -4.43 -7.89 0.14
CA LEU A 50 -3.38 -6.89 0.27
C LEU A 50 -3.94 -5.51 0.64
N ASN A 51 -5.07 -5.11 0.05
CA ASN A 51 -5.72 -3.84 0.37
C ASN A 51 -6.26 -3.82 1.80
N CYS A 52 -6.83 -4.92 2.28
CA CYS A 52 -7.33 -5.01 3.66
C CYS A 52 -6.18 -5.00 4.67
N ILE A 53 -5.13 -5.80 4.48
CA ILE A 53 -3.99 -5.81 5.42
C ILE A 53 -3.20 -4.50 5.39
N GLY A 54 -3.19 -3.82 4.26
CA GLY A 54 -2.60 -2.49 4.11
C GLY A 54 -3.50 -1.34 4.56
N ALA A 55 -4.69 -1.64 5.09
CA ALA A 55 -5.67 -0.65 5.52
C ALA A 55 -6.10 0.35 4.43
N LEU A 56 -6.04 -0.06 3.16
CA LEU A 56 -6.59 0.68 2.01
C LEU A 56 -8.09 0.41 1.82
N ASP A 57 -8.54 -0.77 2.21
CA ASP A 57 -9.95 -1.16 2.18
C ASP A 57 -10.37 -1.70 3.56
N VAL A 58 -11.61 -1.45 3.94
CA VAL A 58 -12.17 -1.88 5.22
C VAL A 58 -12.77 -3.27 5.07
N PRO A 59 -12.37 -4.27 5.86
CA PRO A 59 -12.99 -5.59 5.82
C PRO A 59 -14.44 -5.54 6.28
N THR A 60 -15.24 -6.51 5.84
CA THR A 60 -16.62 -6.69 6.30
C THR A 60 -16.65 -7.21 7.74
N SER A 61 -15.70 -8.07 8.10
CA SER A 61 -15.50 -8.58 9.46
C SER A 61 -14.09 -9.13 9.62
N GLY A 62 -13.73 -9.48 10.85
CA GLY A 62 -12.41 -9.95 11.23
C GLY A 62 -11.50 -8.80 11.69
N THR A 63 -10.25 -9.13 11.99
CA THR A 63 -9.26 -8.18 12.51
C THR A 63 -7.94 -8.26 11.77
N VAL A 64 -7.29 -7.11 11.64
CA VAL A 64 -5.91 -6.99 11.17
C VAL A 64 -5.13 -6.23 12.23
N THR A 65 -4.19 -6.90 12.87
CA THR A 65 -3.30 -6.31 13.86
C THR A 65 -1.90 -6.22 13.28
N MET A 66 -1.32 -5.02 13.28
CA MET A 66 0.02 -4.77 12.81
C MET A 66 0.83 -4.09 13.90
N ASP A 67 1.99 -4.66 14.22
CA ASP A 67 2.85 -4.21 15.33
C ASP A 67 2.07 -3.94 16.63
N GLY A 68 1.20 -4.91 17.01
CA GLY A 68 0.33 -4.83 18.18
C GLY A 68 -0.90 -3.92 18.07
N ASN A 69 -1.07 -3.20 16.95
CA ASN A 69 -2.15 -2.26 16.74
C ASN A 69 -3.26 -2.85 15.86
N ASN A 70 -4.49 -2.93 16.36
CA ASN A 70 -5.64 -3.34 15.54
C ASN A 70 -6.07 -2.17 14.64
N LEU A 71 -5.83 -2.31 13.34
CA LEU A 71 -6.00 -1.23 12.37
C LEU A 71 -7.45 -0.73 12.25
N PHE A 72 -8.41 -1.63 12.38
CA PHE A 72 -9.83 -1.29 12.18
C PHE A 72 -10.57 -0.91 13.47
N SER A 73 -9.89 -0.94 14.63
CA SER A 73 -10.36 -0.30 15.86
C SER A 73 -9.98 1.18 15.95
N MET A 74 -9.02 1.62 15.12
CA MET A 74 -8.61 3.01 15.03
C MET A 74 -9.64 3.86 14.29
N LYS A 75 -9.72 5.15 14.64
CA LYS A 75 -10.40 6.14 13.81
C LYS A 75 -9.73 6.24 12.43
N GLU A 76 -10.47 6.65 11.43
CA GLU A 76 -9.98 6.73 10.04
C GLU A 76 -8.72 7.59 9.91
N GLU A 77 -8.69 8.73 10.61
CA GLU A 77 -7.52 9.63 10.62
C GLU A 77 -6.28 8.96 11.23
N GLU A 78 -6.44 8.31 12.38
CA GLU A 78 -5.37 7.59 13.08
C GLU A 78 -4.83 6.44 12.21
N ARG A 79 -5.74 5.66 11.58
CA ARG A 79 -5.39 4.58 10.66
C ARG A 79 -4.65 5.10 9.42
N THR A 80 -5.04 6.26 8.91
CA THR A 80 -4.35 6.91 7.77
C THR A 80 -2.94 7.32 8.14
N ILE A 81 -2.74 7.90 9.32
CA ILE A 81 -1.42 8.26 9.84
C ILE A 81 -0.58 7.00 10.08
N PHE A 82 -1.16 5.97 10.70
CA PHE A 82 -0.49 4.69 10.94
C PHE A 82 0.00 4.07 9.63
N ARG A 83 -0.87 3.96 8.62
CA ARG A 83 -0.54 3.44 7.28
C ARG A 83 0.64 4.20 6.66
N ARG A 84 0.57 5.52 6.63
CA ARG A 84 1.62 6.39 6.07
C ARG A 84 2.99 6.13 6.68
N ARG A 85 3.04 5.85 7.98
CA ARG A 85 4.29 5.72 8.75
C ARG A 85 4.85 4.31 8.82
N ASN A 86 4.01 3.30 8.65
CA ASN A 86 4.36 1.92 8.94
C ASN A 86 4.22 0.97 7.76
N ILE A 87 3.57 1.39 6.66
CA ILE A 87 3.29 0.51 5.52
C ILE A 87 3.77 1.16 4.24
N GLY A 88 4.61 0.45 3.48
CA GLY A 88 4.98 0.82 2.12
C GLY A 88 4.19 0.01 1.10
N PHE A 89 3.72 0.66 0.03
CA PHE A 89 3.02 0.01 -1.08
C PHE A 89 3.79 0.15 -2.37
N ILE A 90 3.87 -0.93 -3.12
CA ILE A 90 4.27 -0.92 -4.52
C ILE A 90 3.07 -1.42 -5.32
N PHE A 91 2.45 -0.53 -6.10
CA PHE A 91 1.26 -0.84 -6.88
C PHE A 91 1.64 -1.36 -8.27
N GLN A 92 0.75 -2.14 -8.87
CA GLN A 92 0.87 -2.58 -10.25
C GLN A 92 0.75 -1.41 -11.24
N SER A 93 -0.07 -0.40 -10.93
CA SER A 93 -0.12 0.89 -11.61
C SER A 93 0.75 1.88 -10.83
N PHE A 94 1.52 2.69 -11.52
CA PHE A 94 2.60 3.51 -10.93
C PHE A 94 2.15 4.50 -9.85
N GLN A 95 0.87 4.89 -9.81
CA GLN A 95 0.29 5.82 -8.81
C GLN A 95 1.10 7.13 -8.67
N LEU A 96 1.65 7.61 -9.78
CA LEU A 96 2.42 8.84 -9.83
C LEU A 96 1.49 10.04 -10.05
N VAL A 97 1.85 11.16 -9.44
CA VAL A 97 1.18 12.44 -9.64
C VAL A 97 1.82 13.12 -10.84
N SER A 98 1.08 13.20 -11.95
CA SER A 98 1.58 13.67 -13.26
C SER A 98 2.02 15.14 -13.25
N GLU A 99 1.43 15.95 -12.36
CA GLU A 99 1.75 17.35 -12.18
C GLU A 99 3.04 17.59 -11.41
N LEU A 100 3.59 16.55 -10.78
CA LEU A 100 4.83 16.60 -10.02
C LEU A 100 6.01 16.08 -10.86
N THR A 101 7.20 16.61 -10.60
CA THR A 101 8.44 16.06 -11.16
C THR A 101 8.75 14.70 -10.55
N VAL A 102 9.72 13.98 -11.11
CA VAL A 102 10.22 12.70 -10.55
C VAL A 102 10.68 12.89 -9.11
N GLU A 103 11.50 13.91 -8.85
CA GLU A 103 11.99 14.26 -7.51
C GLU A 103 10.84 14.57 -6.54
N GLN A 104 9.86 15.35 -6.99
CA GLN A 104 8.69 15.67 -6.18
C GLN A 104 7.84 14.44 -5.87
N ASN A 105 7.65 13.51 -6.82
CA ASN A 105 6.97 12.25 -6.57
C ASN A 105 7.68 11.39 -5.52
N ILE A 106 9.01 11.34 -5.54
CA ILE A 106 9.82 10.63 -4.52
C ILE A 106 9.65 11.29 -3.14
N ALA A 107 9.67 12.61 -3.08
CA ALA A 107 9.53 13.37 -1.84
C ALA A 107 8.10 13.39 -1.27
N PHE A 108 7.09 13.21 -2.12
CA PHE A 108 5.68 13.43 -1.80
C PHE A 108 5.17 12.68 -0.56
N PRO A 109 5.48 11.39 -0.34
CA PRO A 109 5.03 10.68 0.86
C PRO A 109 5.55 11.29 2.18
N LEU A 110 6.79 11.83 2.17
CA LEU A 110 7.36 12.49 3.33
C LEU A 110 6.69 13.85 3.58
N LEU A 111 6.41 14.60 2.52
CA LEU A 111 5.73 15.90 2.61
C LEU A 111 4.31 15.75 3.16
N LEU A 112 3.61 14.67 2.84
CA LEU A 112 2.29 14.35 3.41
C LEU A 112 2.35 14.12 4.94
N ASP A 113 3.49 13.71 5.47
CA ASP A 113 3.71 13.54 6.92
C ASP A 113 4.37 14.79 7.57
N TYR A 114 4.35 15.93 6.88
CA TYR A 114 4.98 17.19 7.30
C TYR A 114 6.50 17.05 7.55
N ARG A 115 7.13 16.05 6.96
CA ARG A 115 8.57 15.83 7.04
C ARG A 115 9.24 16.40 5.80
N LYS A 116 10.31 17.17 6.01
CA LYS A 116 11.15 17.63 4.89
C LYS A 116 12.11 16.51 4.50
N PRO A 117 12.07 16.02 3.24
CA PRO A 117 13.11 15.12 2.76
C PRO A 117 14.46 15.83 2.80
N LYS A 118 15.52 15.12 3.16
CA LYS A 118 16.86 15.64 2.97
C LYS A 118 17.22 15.51 1.50
N ALA A 119 17.84 16.53 0.91
CA ALA A 119 18.26 16.50 -0.49
C ALA A 119 19.15 15.28 -0.78
N SER A 120 20.07 14.97 0.13
CA SER A 120 20.95 13.79 0.02
C SER A 120 20.18 12.46 -0.11
N ASP A 121 19.07 12.29 0.63
CA ASP A 121 18.30 11.05 0.63
C ASP A 121 17.55 10.90 -0.70
N VAL A 122 17.07 12.00 -1.27
CA VAL A 122 16.41 12.01 -2.59
C VAL A 122 17.42 11.76 -3.71
N GLU A 123 18.59 12.39 -3.64
CA GLU A 123 19.69 12.19 -4.60
C GLU A 123 20.16 10.73 -4.60
N GLU A 124 20.33 10.10 -3.43
CA GLU A 124 20.70 8.70 -3.30
C GLU A 124 19.67 7.77 -3.98
N ILE A 125 18.37 8.03 -3.80
CA ILE A 125 17.31 7.27 -4.45
C ILE A 125 17.35 7.46 -5.97
N LEU A 126 17.54 8.70 -6.45
CA LEU A 126 17.62 9.01 -7.88
C LEU A 126 18.82 8.31 -8.53
N GLU A 127 19.96 8.29 -7.87
CA GLU A 127 21.15 7.59 -8.34
C GLU A 127 20.93 6.08 -8.37
N LEU A 128 20.38 5.50 -7.28
CA LEU A 128 20.08 4.08 -7.18
C LEU A 128 19.15 3.60 -8.29
N LEU A 129 18.18 4.43 -8.67
CA LEU A 129 17.20 4.12 -9.72
C LEU A 129 17.66 4.55 -11.13
N GLY A 130 18.82 5.22 -11.28
CA GLY A 130 19.29 5.75 -12.55
C GLY A 130 18.45 6.91 -13.10
N LEU A 131 17.78 7.65 -12.24
CA LEU A 131 16.82 8.72 -12.60
C LEU A 131 17.39 10.14 -12.49
N THR A 132 18.66 10.31 -12.16
CA THR A 132 19.29 11.61 -11.93
C THR A 132 19.12 12.58 -13.10
N ALA A 133 19.26 12.09 -14.35
CA ALA A 133 19.13 12.91 -15.55
C ALA A 133 17.70 13.43 -15.81
N VAL A 134 16.68 12.79 -15.23
CA VAL A 134 15.26 13.10 -15.43
C VAL A 134 14.57 13.61 -14.17
N SER A 135 15.31 13.90 -13.12
CA SER A 135 14.78 14.27 -11.79
C SER A 135 13.81 15.46 -11.83
N TYR A 136 14.06 16.44 -12.69
CA TYR A 136 13.25 17.64 -12.87
C TYR A 136 12.17 17.54 -13.97
N THR A 137 12.05 16.38 -14.64
CA THR A 137 11.03 16.19 -15.67
C THR A 137 9.68 15.85 -15.04
N HIS A 138 8.61 16.39 -15.62
CA HIS A 138 7.24 15.97 -15.30
C HIS A 138 6.91 14.68 -16.02
N LEU A 139 6.29 13.76 -15.33
CA LEU A 139 5.84 12.50 -15.91
C LEU A 139 4.61 12.76 -16.79
N ARG A 140 4.76 12.64 -18.11
CA ARG A 140 3.62 12.72 -19.03
C ARG A 140 2.87 11.38 -19.00
N ALA A 141 1.54 11.44 -18.93
CA ALA A 141 0.65 10.28 -18.90
C ALA A 141 0.77 9.34 -20.11
N HIS A 142 1.56 9.67 -21.12
CA HIS A 142 1.72 8.92 -22.37
C HIS A 142 2.98 8.02 -22.42
N GLU A 143 3.89 8.10 -21.48
CA GLU A 143 5.09 7.24 -21.50
C GLU A 143 4.88 5.87 -20.84
N THR A 144 3.69 5.60 -20.32
CA THR A 144 3.35 4.33 -19.67
C THR A 144 2.68 3.30 -20.60
N SER A 145 2.59 3.57 -21.90
CA SER A 145 1.92 2.68 -22.87
C SER A 145 2.82 2.18 -24.00
N ALA A 146 4.11 2.04 -23.79
CA ALA A 146 5.00 1.46 -24.80
C ALA A 146 5.88 0.37 -24.17
N HIS A 147 5.57 -0.83 -24.52
CA HIS A 147 6.23 -2.14 -24.51
C HIS A 147 5.70 -3.14 -23.50
#